data_7ab6d17bd030cd8645fbe8d38697b759
#
_entry.id   7ab6d17bd030cd8645fbe8d38697b759
#
_cell.length_a   1.000
_cell.length_b   1.000
_cell.length_c   1.000
_cell.angle_alpha   90.00
_cell.angle_beta   90.00
_cell.angle_gamma   90.00
#
_symmetry.space_group_name_H-M   'P 1'
#
loop_
_entity.id
_entity.type
_entity.pdbx_description
1 polymer ?
#
loop_
_entity_poly.entity_id
_entity_poly.type
_entity_poly.pdbx_seq_one_letter_code
_entity_poly.pdbx_strand_id
1 'polypeptide(L)'
;PVFVILQVVLAWRVYGYMSAVPVEIVTTWFSLIPVYSGTTSINLIGATLSTGIFAGIGIIYGHELSHCKGFAFLISRMTMALSGSAHFCYAHVYNHHLELGCEDDPATAPRGRTIYGHYALSYLGQSKFVYDMEKERLARMGKGFFSFDNRWIRGYLMSIPSVVLFFMAGGWIGVAALATVWIISNFELEALNYLEHYGLIRVKDQPIDYRHNWDNNTLFTSWFFIEIGRQADHHDRGETHFWELENVGAPNTGWGYFTMFALALVPPIWHWYMRKRLATWDTKFATAEAVSYTHLRAHETEADLVC
;
A
#
# COMPACT_ATOMS: atom_id res chain seq x y z
N PRO A 1 -5.09 7.72 -16.10
CA PRO A 1 -6.43 7.79 -16.75
C PRO A 1 -7.37 6.69 -16.23
N VAL A 2 -6.93 5.40 -16.20
CA VAL A 2 -7.78 4.26 -15.78
C VAL A 2 -8.40 4.46 -14.39
N PHE A 3 -7.63 4.93 -13.44
CA PHE A 3 -8.07 5.18 -12.07
C PHE A 3 -9.25 6.18 -11.98
N VAL A 4 -9.15 7.27 -12.74
CA VAL A 4 -10.24 8.27 -12.82
C VAL A 4 -11.48 7.66 -13.47
N ILE A 5 -11.30 6.87 -14.53
CA ILE A 5 -12.40 6.16 -15.20
C ILE A 5 -13.12 5.23 -14.24
N LEU A 6 -12.39 4.43 -13.45
CA LEU A 6 -12.97 3.54 -12.44
C LEU A 6 -13.80 4.30 -11.42
N GLN A 7 -13.32 5.44 -10.91
CA GLN A 7 -14.07 6.27 -9.97
C GLN A 7 -15.34 6.87 -10.61
N VAL A 8 -15.25 7.37 -11.84
CA VAL A 8 -16.41 7.92 -12.56
C VAL A 8 -17.45 6.84 -12.81
N VAL A 9 -17.03 5.64 -13.23
CA VAL A 9 -17.95 4.51 -13.47
C VAL A 9 -18.61 4.07 -12.15
N LEU A 10 -17.87 4.00 -11.06
CA LEU A 10 -18.44 3.66 -9.75
C LEU A 10 -19.41 4.76 -9.28
N ALA A 11 -19.07 6.04 -9.41
CA ALA A 11 -19.96 7.14 -9.07
C ALA A 11 -21.26 7.11 -9.90
N TRP A 12 -21.16 6.78 -11.19
CA TRP A 12 -22.33 6.54 -12.03
C TRP A 12 -23.19 5.37 -11.51
N ARG A 13 -22.60 4.27 -11.06
CA ARG A 13 -23.32 3.15 -10.44
C ARG A 13 -24.00 3.54 -9.14
N VAL A 14 -23.33 4.34 -8.31
CA VAL A 14 -23.93 4.92 -7.09
C VAL A 14 -25.13 5.76 -7.44
N TYR A 15 -25.01 6.66 -8.43
CA TYR A 15 -26.12 7.49 -8.91
C TYR A 15 -27.30 6.65 -9.40
N GLY A 16 -27.04 5.64 -10.23
CA GLY A 16 -28.07 4.74 -10.76
C GLY A 16 -28.81 3.99 -9.66
N TYR A 17 -28.13 3.60 -8.59
CA TYR A 17 -28.74 3.00 -7.40
C TYR A 17 -29.61 3.99 -6.64
N MET A 18 -29.07 5.16 -6.34
CA MET A 18 -29.77 6.19 -5.54
C MET A 18 -30.97 6.81 -6.26
N SER A 19 -30.90 6.90 -7.58
CA SER A 19 -31.99 7.42 -8.42
C SER A 19 -33.03 6.36 -8.79
N ALA A 20 -32.92 5.15 -8.25
CA ALA A 20 -33.79 4.00 -8.55
C ALA A 20 -33.99 3.77 -10.06
N VAL A 21 -32.94 3.97 -10.85
CA VAL A 21 -32.99 3.74 -12.31
C VAL A 21 -33.36 2.26 -12.56
N PRO A 22 -34.37 1.98 -13.41
CA PRO A 22 -34.76 0.61 -13.71
C PRO A 22 -33.59 -0.25 -14.22
N VAL A 23 -33.51 -1.49 -13.74
CA VAL A 23 -32.45 -2.41 -14.14
C VAL A 23 -32.86 -3.16 -15.39
N GLU A 24 -32.48 -2.63 -16.52
CA GLU A 24 -32.76 -3.16 -17.86
C GLU A 24 -31.45 -3.37 -18.62
N ILE A 25 -31.42 -4.36 -19.52
CA ILE A 25 -30.29 -4.56 -20.42
C ILE A 25 -30.35 -3.51 -21.52
N VAL A 26 -29.40 -2.57 -21.52
CA VAL A 26 -29.30 -1.51 -22.51
C VAL A 26 -28.60 -2.00 -23.79
N THR A 27 -27.57 -2.83 -23.61
CA THR A 27 -26.77 -3.41 -24.67
C THR A 27 -26.02 -4.64 -24.19
N THR A 28 -25.42 -5.37 -25.12
CA THR A 28 -24.60 -6.54 -24.82
C THR A 28 -23.26 -6.42 -25.54
N TRP A 29 -22.15 -6.33 -24.77
CA TRP A 29 -20.82 -6.30 -25.36
C TRP A 29 -20.40 -7.70 -25.82
N PHE A 30 -19.87 -7.79 -27.01
CA PHE A 30 -19.45 -9.05 -27.66
C PHE A 30 -20.51 -10.16 -27.61
N SER A 31 -21.81 -9.78 -27.59
CA SER A 31 -22.94 -10.70 -27.44
C SER A 31 -22.91 -11.61 -26.19
N LEU A 32 -22.08 -11.29 -25.22
CA LEU A 32 -21.84 -12.12 -24.01
C LEU A 32 -22.06 -11.35 -22.70
N ILE A 33 -21.69 -10.07 -22.65
CA ILE A 33 -21.65 -9.28 -21.41
C ILE A 33 -22.79 -8.27 -21.42
N PRO A 34 -23.88 -8.49 -20.65
CA PRO A 34 -24.98 -7.54 -20.58
C PRO A 34 -24.55 -6.25 -19.86
N VAL A 35 -24.91 -5.10 -20.41
CA VAL A 35 -24.76 -3.79 -19.79
C VAL A 35 -26.12 -3.31 -19.31
N TYR A 36 -26.22 -3.05 -18.01
CA TYR A 36 -27.45 -2.65 -17.35
C TYR A 36 -27.53 -1.13 -17.17
N SER A 37 -28.72 -0.55 -17.33
CA SER A 37 -29.02 0.86 -17.07
C SER A 37 -28.94 1.19 -15.57
N GLY A 38 -29.59 0.37 -14.75
CA GLY A 38 -29.66 0.57 -13.30
C GLY A 38 -28.63 -0.25 -12.53
N THR A 39 -28.69 -0.13 -11.19
CA THR A 39 -27.76 -0.80 -10.27
C THR A 39 -28.55 -1.38 -9.12
N THR A 40 -28.42 -2.68 -8.87
CA THR A 40 -28.96 -3.34 -7.65
C THR A 40 -27.97 -3.18 -6.47
N SER A 41 -28.43 -3.42 -5.25
CA SER A 41 -27.55 -3.38 -4.06
C SER A 41 -26.36 -4.33 -4.20
N ILE A 42 -26.58 -5.56 -4.68
CA ILE A 42 -25.49 -6.54 -4.87
C ILE A 42 -24.49 -6.07 -5.94
N ASN A 43 -24.98 -5.43 -7.01
CA ASN A 43 -24.13 -4.90 -8.06
C ASN A 43 -23.31 -3.71 -7.56
N LEU A 44 -23.91 -2.87 -6.70
CA LEU A 44 -23.19 -1.74 -6.08
C LEU A 44 -22.07 -2.22 -5.16
N ILE A 45 -22.36 -3.23 -4.32
CA ILE A 45 -21.35 -3.85 -3.46
C ILE A 45 -20.21 -4.43 -4.33
N GLY A 46 -20.55 -5.25 -5.32
CA GLY A 46 -19.56 -5.85 -6.22
C GLY A 46 -18.72 -4.80 -6.96
N ALA A 47 -19.35 -3.75 -7.48
CA ALA A 47 -18.65 -2.65 -8.15
C ALA A 47 -17.71 -1.90 -7.19
N THR A 48 -18.13 -1.65 -5.96
CA THR A 48 -17.30 -0.99 -4.93
C THR A 48 -16.08 -1.84 -4.57
N LEU A 49 -16.28 -3.13 -4.29
CA LEU A 49 -15.19 -4.06 -3.98
C LEU A 49 -14.21 -4.19 -5.15
N SER A 50 -14.71 -4.41 -6.36
CA SER A 50 -13.86 -4.49 -7.56
C SER A 50 -13.07 -3.21 -7.81
N THR A 51 -13.72 -2.05 -7.63
CA THR A 51 -13.03 -0.75 -7.78
C THR A 51 -11.93 -0.60 -6.74
N GLY A 52 -12.16 -1.04 -5.50
CA GLY A 52 -11.13 -1.03 -4.45
C GLY A 52 -9.92 -1.87 -4.81
N ILE A 53 -10.13 -3.11 -5.27
CA ILE A 53 -9.06 -4.03 -5.70
C ILE A 53 -8.27 -3.44 -6.89
N PHE A 54 -8.95 -2.97 -7.92
CA PHE A 54 -8.24 -2.36 -9.05
C PHE A 54 -7.55 -1.04 -8.68
N ALA A 55 -8.06 -0.32 -7.68
CA ALA A 55 -7.40 0.85 -7.13
C ALA A 55 -6.10 0.48 -6.43
N GLY A 56 -6.08 -0.58 -5.61
CA GLY A 56 -4.88 -1.09 -4.96
C GLY A 56 -3.81 -1.51 -5.96
N ILE A 57 -4.19 -2.26 -7.01
CA ILE A 57 -3.27 -2.57 -8.11
C ILE A 57 -2.73 -1.29 -8.76
N GLY A 58 -3.57 -0.27 -8.95
CA GLY A 58 -3.19 1.01 -9.53
C GLY A 58 -2.18 1.80 -8.69
N ILE A 59 -2.14 1.59 -7.38
CA ILE A 59 -1.16 2.20 -6.46
C ILE A 59 0.28 1.84 -6.82
N ILE A 60 0.52 0.64 -7.34
CA ILE A 60 1.87 0.18 -7.75
C ILE A 60 2.49 1.14 -8.77
N TYR A 61 1.70 1.62 -9.74
CA TYR A 61 2.18 2.63 -10.68
C TYR A 61 2.42 3.99 -10.01
N GLY A 62 1.61 4.34 -9.03
CA GLY A 62 1.81 5.54 -8.22
C GLY A 62 3.07 5.43 -7.37
N HIS A 63 3.39 4.26 -6.83
CA HIS A 63 4.61 3.95 -6.12
C HIS A 63 5.84 4.16 -7.01
N GLU A 64 5.90 3.50 -8.17
CA GLU A 64 6.99 3.66 -9.14
C GLU A 64 7.24 5.14 -9.50
N LEU A 65 6.17 5.89 -9.77
CA LEU A 65 6.26 7.31 -10.08
C LEU A 65 6.64 8.18 -8.88
N SER A 66 6.61 7.68 -7.65
CA SER A 66 7.02 8.43 -6.46
C SER A 66 8.54 8.69 -6.41
N HIS A 67 9.32 7.86 -7.09
CA HIS A 67 10.76 8.02 -7.26
C HIS A 67 11.15 9.00 -8.39
N CYS A 68 10.20 9.41 -9.20
CA CYS A 68 10.41 10.34 -10.30
C CYS A 68 10.34 11.80 -9.81
N LYS A 69 10.70 12.74 -10.71
CA LYS A 69 10.65 14.20 -10.49
C LYS A 69 9.63 14.85 -11.42
N GLY A 70 9.26 16.09 -11.13
CA GLY A 70 8.42 16.91 -12.01
C GLY A 70 7.01 16.37 -12.20
N PHE A 71 6.58 16.24 -13.47
CA PHE A 71 5.22 15.88 -13.82
C PHE A 71 4.87 14.43 -13.42
N ALA A 72 5.82 13.50 -13.54
CA ALA A 72 5.63 12.11 -13.13
C ALA A 72 5.35 12.00 -11.61
N PHE A 73 6.09 12.73 -10.79
CA PHE A 73 5.83 12.81 -9.36
C PHE A 73 4.45 13.43 -9.04
N LEU A 74 4.01 14.44 -9.81
CA LEU A 74 2.67 14.98 -9.66
C LEU A 74 1.59 13.93 -9.96
N ILE A 75 1.76 13.11 -11.01
CA ILE A 75 0.86 11.99 -11.32
C ILE A 75 0.84 10.98 -10.17
N SER A 76 2.00 10.62 -9.61
CA SER A 76 2.09 9.77 -8.42
C SER A 76 1.24 10.33 -7.28
N ARG A 77 1.43 11.59 -6.91
CA ARG A 77 0.67 12.26 -5.85
C ARG A 77 -0.84 12.25 -6.10
N MET A 78 -1.25 12.50 -7.34
CA MET A 78 -2.68 12.45 -7.72
C MET A 78 -3.24 11.02 -7.58
N THR A 79 -2.51 10.03 -8.06
CA THR A 79 -2.89 8.61 -7.95
C THR A 79 -3.05 8.20 -6.49
N MET A 80 -2.09 8.54 -5.64
CA MET A 80 -2.13 8.26 -4.21
C MET A 80 -3.27 9.02 -3.50
N ALA A 81 -3.51 10.27 -3.85
CA ALA A 81 -4.62 11.04 -3.30
C ALA A 81 -5.99 10.45 -3.67
N LEU A 82 -6.16 9.99 -4.91
CA LEU A 82 -7.38 9.33 -5.38
C LEU A 82 -7.62 7.97 -4.70
N SER A 83 -6.56 7.33 -4.19
CA SER A 83 -6.64 6.08 -3.40
C SER A 83 -6.77 6.31 -1.90
N GLY A 84 -6.77 7.56 -1.42
CA GLY A 84 -6.78 7.86 0.01
C GLY A 84 -5.40 7.79 0.71
N SER A 85 -4.31 7.57 -0.03
CA SER A 85 -2.92 7.48 0.46
C SER A 85 -2.08 8.71 0.17
N ALA A 86 -2.63 9.91 0.29
CA ALA A 86 -1.98 11.16 -0.11
C ALA A 86 -0.61 11.41 0.56
N HIS A 87 -0.36 10.78 1.71
CA HIS A 87 0.91 10.85 2.46
C HIS A 87 1.99 9.94 1.87
N PHE A 88 1.60 8.86 1.20
CA PHE A 88 2.50 7.76 0.82
C PHE A 88 3.77 8.21 0.09
N CYS A 89 3.67 9.04 -0.96
CA CYS A 89 4.85 9.48 -1.73
C CYS A 89 5.97 10.08 -0.87
N TYR A 90 5.61 10.70 0.24
CA TYR A 90 6.59 11.30 1.15
C TYR A 90 7.05 10.32 2.24
N ALA A 91 6.15 9.52 2.78
CA ALA A 91 6.49 8.48 3.75
C ALA A 91 7.43 7.45 3.12
N HIS A 92 7.12 7.00 1.92
CA HIS A 92 7.89 6.02 1.18
C HIS A 92 9.34 6.47 0.93
N VAL A 93 9.52 7.64 0.34
CA VAL A 93 10.86 8.14 -0.05
C VAL A 93 11.66 8.68 1.15
N TYR A 94 11.02 9.34 2.12
CA TYR A 94 11.72 10.04 3.19
C TYR A 94 11.75 9.28 4.53
N ASN A 95 11.03 8.16 4.65
CA ASN A 95 11.09 7.29 5.82
C ASN A 95 11.43 5.85 5.43
N HIS A 96 10.55 5.19 4.69
CA HIS A 96 10.69 3.77 4.39
C HIS A 96 12.03 3.43 3.70
N HIS A 97 12.43 4.14 2.66
CA HIS A 97 13.72 3.96 1.99
C HIS A 97 14.95 4.32 2.85
N LEU A 98 14.77 4.97 3.98
CA LEU A 98 15.87 5.31 4.91
C LEU A 98 15.89 4.40 6.13
N GLU A 99 14.72 4.05 6.65
CA GLU A 99 14.56 3.35 7.92
C GLU A 99 14.09 1.89 7.76
N LEU A 100 14.05 1.37 6.53
CA LEU A 100 13.67 -0.02 6.22
C LEU A 100 14.31 -1.02 7.20
N GLY A 101 13.50 -1.88 7.78
CA GLY A 101 13.94 -2.90 8.73
C GLY A 101 14.17 -2.38 10.16
N CYS A 102 14.10 -1.07 10.40
CA CYS A 102 14.21 -0.46 11.72
C CYS A 102 12.83 -0.21 12.34
N GLU A 103 12.81 0.08 13.66
CA GLU A 103 11.59 0.40 14.40
C GLU A 103 10.93 1.71 13.95
N ASP A 104 11.73 2.63 13.43
CA ASP A 104 11.30 3.94 12.96
C ASP A 104 10.59 3.87 11.60
N ASP A 105 10.55 2.68 10.96
CA ASP A 105 9.79 2.44 9.74
C ASP A 105 8.44 1.75 10.03
N PRO A 106 7.31 2.47 9.96
CA PRO A 106 5.98 1.88 10.15
C PRO A 106 5.63 0.80 9.11
N ALA A 107 6.23 0.86 7.92
CA ALA A 107 5.97 -0.07 6.83
C ALA A 107 6.69 -1.43 7.01
N THR A 108 7.67 -1.51 7.92
CA THR A 108 8.29 -2.79 8.30
C THR A 108 7.47 -3.51 9.36
N ALA A 109 7.01 -4.72 9.05
CA ALA A 109 6.20 -5.54 9.97
C ALA A 109 7.10 -6.41 10.87
N PRO A 110 7.07 -6.26 12.20
CA PRO A 110 7.79 -7.15 13.11
C PRO A 110 7.21 -8.57 13.10
N ARG A 111 8.00 -9.54 13.53
CA ARG A 111 7.57 -10.94 13.69
C ARG A 111 6.37 -11.04 14.60
N GLY A 112 5.39 -11.88 14.23
CA GLY A 112 4.16 -12.11 15.00
C GLY A 112 3.05 -11.09 14.74
N ARG A 113 3.33 -9.93 14.14
CA ARG A 113 2.27 -9.00 13.74
C ARG A 113 1.41 -9.61 12.65
N THR A 114 0.09 -9.46 12.76
CA THR A 114 -0.85 -9.88 11.70
C THR A 114 -0.95 -8.82 10.61
N ILE A 115 -1.35 -9.20 9.40
CA ILE A 115 -1.57 -8.27 8.29
C ILE A 115 -2.60 -7.18 8.65
N TYR A 116 -3.62 -7.53 9.43
CA TYR A 116 -4.66 -6.58 9.88
C TYR A 116 -4.11 -5.53 10.86
N GLY A 117 -3.31 -5.96 11.84
CA GLY A 117 -2.63 -5.05 12.76
C GLY A 117 -1.58 -4.22 12.05
N HIS A 118 -0.87 -4.80 11.09
CA HIS A 118 0.10 -4.07 10.27
C HIS A 118 -0.57 -2.96 9.48
N TYR A 119 -1.65 -3.25 8.75
CA TYR A 119 -2.40 -2.25 7.98
C TYR A 119 -2.71 -1.00 8.79
N ALA A 120 -3.33 -1.17 9.96
CA ALA A 120 -3.73 -0.03 10.79
C ALA A 120 -2.53 0.77 11.30
N LEU A 121 -1.49 0.09 11.80
CA LEU A 121 -0.32 0.73 12.40
C LEU A 121 0.58 1.37 11.34
N SER A 122 0.76 0.71 10.20
CA SER A 122 1.59 1.21 9.11
C SER A 122 0.95 2.45 8.47
N TYR A 123 -0.32 2.38 8.07
CA TYR A 123 -1.02 3.51 7.46
C TYR A 123 -1.02 4.77 8.35
N LEU A 124 -1.36 4.59 9.64
CA LEU A 124 -1.37 5.70 10.59
C LEU A 124 0.03 6.21 10.91
N GLY A 125 1.01 5.31 11.05
CA GLY A 125 2.40 5.65 11.32
C GLY A 125 3.04 6.44 10.19
N GLN A 126 2.85 6.01 8.96
CA GLN A 126 3.31 6.73 7.76
C GLN A 126 2.66 8.12 7.64
N SER A 127 1.35 8.21 7.86
CA SER A 127 0.64 9.50 7.84
C SER A 127 1.15 10.44 8.93
N LYS A 128 1.39 9.91 10.13
CA LYS A 128 1.96 10.67 11.25
C LYS A 128 3.37 11.15 10.94
N PHE A 129 4.22 10.30 10.38
CA PHE A 129 5.57 10.68 9.97
C PHE A 129 5.54 11.90 9.03
N VAL A 130 4.71 11.86 7.98
CA VAL A 130 4.63 12.98 7.02
C VAL A 130 4.05 14.24 7.67
N TYR A 131 3.09 14.09 8.59
CA TYR A 131 2.57 15.21 9.37
C TYR A 131 3.69 15.89 10.19
N ASP A 132 4.47 15.12 10.93
CA ASP A 132 5.56 15.63 11.77
C ASP A 132 6.68 16.25 10.91
N MET A 133 7.08 15.58 9.84
CA MET A 133 8.07 16.07 8.87
C MET A 133 7.65 17.44 8.27
N GLU A 134 6.38 17.59 7.89
CA GLU A 134 5.89 18.85 7.33
C GLU A 134 5.79 19.96 8.39
N LYS A 135 5.40 19.61 9.62
CA LYS A 135 5.39 20.53 10.74
C LYS A 135 6.78 21.13 10.99
N GLU A 136 7.80 20.28 11.05
CA GLU A 136 9.18 20.73 11.24
C GLU A 136 9.72 21.53 10.04
N ARG A 137 9.45 21.06 8.82
CA ARG A 137 9.87 21.76 7.60
C ARG A 137 9.30 23.16 7.52
N LEU A 138 8.01 23.32 7.79
CA LEU A 138 7.32 24.63 7.77
C LEU A 138 7.84 25.54 8.89
N ALA A 139 8.09 25.01 10.08
CA ALA A 139 8.67 25.78 11.18
C ALA A 139 10.04 26.33 10.80
N ARG A 140 10.92 25.52 10.15
CA ARG A 140 12.21 25.99 9.62
C ARG A 140 12.07 27.08 8.55
N MET A 141 10.94 27.10 7.82
CA MET A 141 10.62 28.15 6.84
C MET A 141 9.94 29.38 7.47
N GLY A 142 9.71 29.41 8.76
CA GLY A 142 8.95 30.47 9.43
C GLY A 142 7.47 30.47 9.09
N LYS A 143 6.90 29.34 8.64
CA LYS A 143 5.50 29.21 8.21
C LYS A 143 4.68 28.37 9.20
N GLY A 144 3.40 28.73 9.36
CA GLY A 144 2.45 27.94 10.15
C GLY A 144 2.06 26.63 9.45
N PHE A 145 1.61 25.63 10.24
CA PHE A 145 1.22 24.31 9.73
C PHE A 145 0.12 24.38 8.65
N PHE A 146 -0.85 25.28 8.78
CA PHE A 146 -1.94 25.46 7.81
C PHE A 146 -1.56 26.30 6.59
N SER A 147 -0.26 26.60 6.41
CA SER A 147 0.22 27.23 5.18
C SER A 147 -0.11 26.38 3.95
N PHE A 148 -0.41 27.04 2.83
CA PHE A 148 -0.61 26.39 1.53
C PHE A 148 0.66 25.67 1.03
N ASP A 149 1.83 25.96 1.62
CA ASP A 149 3.07 25.22 1.36
C ASP A 149 3.10 23.82 2.00
N ASN A 150 2.14 23.48 2.87
CA ASN A 150 2.05 22.16 3.50
C ASN A 150 1.72 21.08 2.47
N ARG A 151 2.69 20.18 2.22
CA ARG A 151 2.57 19.12 1.22
C ARG A 151 1.60 18.02 1.64
N TRP A 152 1.49 17.75 2.95
CA TRP A 152 0.52 16.81 3.52
C TRP A 152 -0.91 17.30 3.29
N ILE A 153 -1.21 18.57 3.64
CA ILE A 153 -2.53 19.19 3.41
C ILE A 153 -2.85 19.20 1.91
N ARG A 154 -1.93 19.68 1.07
CA ARG A 154 -2.15 19.70 -0.39
C ARG A 154 -2.40 18.32 -0.99
N GLY A 155 -1.77 17.28 -0.44
CA GLY A 155 -2.02 15.90 -0.84
C GLY A 155 -3.48 15.52 -0.62
N TYR A 156 -3.99 15.72 0.59
CA TYR A 156 -5.40 15.42 0.91
C TYR A 156 -6.39 16.34 0.19
N LEU A 157 -6.05 17.60 -0.09
CA LEU A 157 -6.88 18.46 -0.93
C LEU A 157 -7.07 17.92 -2.36
N MET A 158 -6.11 17.16 -2.89
CA MET A 158 -6.25 16.50 -4.19
C MET A 158 -7.33 15.40 -4.19
N SER A 159 -7.75 14.90 -3.04
CA SER A 159 -8.84 13.91 -2.91
C SER A 159 -10.23 14.54 -2.94
N ILE A 160 -10.34 15.86 -2.74
CA ILE A 160 -11.64 16.57 -2.65
C ILE A 160 -12.50 16.35 -3.90
N PRO A 161 -11.98 16.43 -5.14
CA PRO A 161 -12.82 16.19 -6.32
C PRO A 161 -13.52 14.83 -6.30
N SER A 162 -12.85 13.77 -5.83
CA SER A 162 -13.47 12.44 -5.68
C SER A 162 -14.56 12.45 -4.60
N VAL A 163 -14.31 13.06 -3.45
CA VAL A 163 -15.31 13.16 -2.38
C VAL A 163 -16.55 13.92 -2.87
N VAL A 164 -16.36 15.03 -3.58
CA VAL A 164 -17.46 15.83 -4.16
C VAL A 164 -18.21 15.00 -5.21
N LEU A 165 -17.52 14.34 -6.12
CA LEU A 165 -18.13 13.49 -7.15
C LEU A 165 -19.05 12.42 -6.52
N PHE A 166 -18.55 11.69 -5.52
CA PHE A 166 -19.31 10.63 -4.88
C PHE A 166 -20.45 11.16 -4.00
N PHE A 167 -20.25 12.29 -3.35
CA PHE A 167 -21.32 12.94 -2.61
C PHE A 167 -22.45 13.43 -3.55
N MET A 168 -22.12 14.00 -4.68
CA MET A 168 -23.10 14.39 -5.70
C MET A 168 -23.81 13.17 -6.32
N ALA A 169 -23.14 12.05 -6.48
CA ALA A 169 -23.70 10.83 -7.03
C ALA A 169 -24.70 10.13 -6.08
N GLY A 170 -24.48 10.20 -4.75
CA GLY A 170 -25.32 9.44 -3.82
C GLY A 170 -25.25 9.90 -2.36
N GLY A 171 -24.92 11.16 -2.09
CA GLY A 171 -24.82 11.68 -0.73
C GLY A 171 -23.82 10.85 0.10
N TRP A 172 -24.17 10.58 1.34
CA TRP A 172 -23.31 9.81 2.26
C TRP A 172 -23.11 8.35 1.86
N ILE A 173 -24.04 7.75 1.10
CA ILE A 173 -23.85 6.39 0.54
C ILE A 173 -22.73 6.41 -0.51
N GLY A 174 -22.70 7.44 -1.34
CA GLY A 174 -21.58 7.63 -2.28
C GLY A 174 -20.24 7.81 -1.56
N VAL A 175 -20.19 8.66 -0.53
CA VAL A 175 -18.98 8.84 0.28
C VAL A 175 -18.56 7.54 0.97
N ALA A 176 -19.51 6.75 1.47
CA ALA A 176 -19.22 5.44 2.08
C ALA A 176 -18.64 4.45 1.04
N ALA A 177 -19.15 4.44 -0.19
CA ALA A 177 -18.58 3.63 -1.28
C ALA A 177 -17.13 4.05 -1.58
N LEU A 178 -16.85 5.35 -1.69
CA LEU A 178 -15.48 5.86 -1.88
C LEU A 178 -14.57 5.49 -0.70
N ALA A 179 -15.03 5.66 0.54
CA ALA A 179 -14.26 5.28 1.73
C ALA A 179 -13.93 3.78 1.73
N THR A 180 -14.88 2.93 1.30
CA THR A 180 -14.64 1.49 1.14
C THR A 180 -13.57 1.20 0.08
N VAL A 181 -13.60 1.90 -1.06
CA VAL A 181 -12.54 1.81 -2.08
C VAL A 181 -11.18 2.18 -1.46
N TRP A 182 -11.10 3.26 -0.71
CA TRP A 182 -9.86 3.69 -0.05
C TRP A 182 -9.36 2.69 1.00
N ILE A 183 -10.24 2.11 1.80
CA ILE A 183 -9.90 1.09 2.77
C ILE A 183 -9.29 -0.14 2.07
N ILE A 184 -9.92 -0.63 1.01
CA ILE A 184 -9.43 -1.81 0.27
C ILE A 184 -8.09 -1.51 -0.40
N SER A 185 -7.99 -0.41 -1.14
CA SER A 185 -6.75 -0.07 -1.86
C SER A 185 -5.57 0.17 -0.92
N ASN A 186 -5.79 0.81 0.23
CA ASN A 186 -4.76 0.99 1.25
C ASN A 186 -4.41 -0.31 1.97
N PHE A 187 -5.39 -1.19 2.19
CA PHE A 187 -5.11 -2.50 2.74
C PHE A 187 -4.20 -3.32 1.80
N GLU A 188 -4.41 -3.26 0.49
CA GLU A 188 -3.55 -3.93 -0.49
C GLU A 188 -2.14 -3.33 -0.53
N LEU A 189 -2.00 -2.00 -0.45
CA LEU A 189 -0.71 -1.33 -0.36
C LEU A 189 0.09 -1.80 0.87
N GLU A 190 -0.54 -1.75 2.04
CA GLU A 190 0.13 -2.16 3.27
C GLU A 190 0.33 -3.67 3.35
N ALA A 191 -0.49 -4.45 2.62
CA ALA A 191 -0.25 -5.88 2.46
C ALA A 191 1.02 -6.16 1.65
N LEU A 192 1.32 -5.38 0.61
CA LEU A 192 2.60 -5.50 -0.11
C LEU A 192 3.77 -5.20 0.82
N ASN A 193 3.77 -4.07 1.51
CA ASN A 193 4.77 -3.74 2.53
C ASN A 193 4.95 -4.88 3.55
N TYR A 194 3.84 -5.48 3.99
CA TYR A 194 3.85 -6.62 4.90
C TYR A 194 4.53 -7.85 4.30
N LEU A 195 4.23 -8.20 3.06
CA LEU A 195 4.83 -9.37 2.38
C LEU A 195 6.32 -9.17 2.13
N GLU A 196 6.73 -7.96 1.82
CA GLU A 196 8.08 -7.58 1.42
C GLU A 196 9.04 -7.44 2.60
N HIS A 197 8.53 -7.09 3.80
CA HIS A 197 9.39 -6.75 4.94
C HIS A 197 9.07 -7.50 6.24
N TYR A 198 8.15 -8.49 6.21
CA TYR A 198 7.74 -9.22 7.40
C TYR A 198 8.89 -9.89 8.13
N GLY A 199 9.13 -9.45 9.37
CA GLY A 199 10.06 -10.09 10.30
C GLY A 199 11.54 -9.94 9.98
N LEU A 200 11.88 -9.13 8.97
CA LEU A 200 13.26 -8.76 8.66
C LEU A 200 13.68 -7.57 9.51
N ILE A 201 14.91 -7.59 10.01
CA ILE A 201 15.40 -6.58 10.95
C ILE A 201 16.73 -6.05 10.44
N ARG A 202 16.85 -4.73 10.44
CA ARG A 202 18.09 -3.99 10.25
C ARG A 202 18.45 -3.29 11.56
N VAL A 203 19.68 -3.42 11.99
CA VAL A 203 20.21 -2.64 13.10
C VAL A 203 20.32 -1.18 12.65
N LYS A 204 19.87 -0.26 13.50
CA LYS A 204 19.89 1.17 13.17
C LYS A 204 21.31 1.62 12.79
N ASP A 205 21.43 2.54 11.87
CA ASP A 205 22.67 3.08 11.30
C ASP A 205 23.49 2.09 10.44
N GLN A 206 23.06 0.85 10.29
CA GLN A 206 23.63 -0.05 9.28
C GLN A 206 23.05 0.26 7.89
N PRO A 207 23.81 0.07 6.80
CA PRO A 207 23.29 0.28 5.45
C PRO A 207 22.17 -0.71 5.12
N ILE A 208 21.22 -0.25 4.32
CA ILE A 208 20.24 -1.14 3.68
C ILE A 208 20.98 -1.99 2.66
N ASP A 209 20.65 -3.27 2.59
CA ASP A 209 21.16 -4.18 1.58
C ASP A 209 20.12 -5.26 1.24
N TYR A 210 20.47 -6.15 0.29
CA TYR A 210 19.58 -7.18 -0.26
C TYR A 210 18.93 -8.09 0.79
N ARG A 211 19.49 -8.22 1.98
CA ARG A 211 19.01 -9.12 3.04
C ARG A 211 17.78 -8.59 3.80
N HIS A 212 17.46 -7.31 3.65
CA HIS A 212 16.38 -6.65 4.39
C HIS A 212 15.03 -6.68 3.66
N ASN A 213 14.95 -7.43 2.55
CA ASN A 213 13.76 -7.56 1.71
C ASN A 213 13.46 -9.02 1.38
N TRP A 214 12.18 -9.36 1.28
CA TRP A 214 11.71 -10.61 0.70
C TRP A 214 11.44 -10.41 -0.78
N ASP A 215 12.34 -10.89 -1.61
CA ASP A 215 12.11 -10.87 -3.06
C ASP A 215 11.10 -11.92 -3.53
N ASN A 216 10.48 -11.63 -4.66
CA ASN A 216 9.62 -12.54 -5.39
C ASN A 216 9.92 -12.49 -6.89
N ASN A 217 10.55 -13.53 -7.38
CA ASN A 217 10.96 -13.62 -8.80
C ASN A 217 10.03 -14.54 -9.62
N THR A 218 8.77 -14.74 -9.19
CA THR A 218 7.82 -15.53 -9.99
C THR A 218 7.34 -14.72 -11.18
N LEU A 219 7.29 -15.33 -12.35
CA LEU A 219 6.98 -14.67 -13.62
C LEU A 219 5.66 -13.89 -13.58
N PHE A 220 4.63 -14.47 -12.98
CA PHE A 220 3.32 -13.80 -12.88
C PHE A 220 3.36 -12.57 -11.96
N THR A 221 4.08 -12.63 -10.83
CA THR A 221 4.29 -11.46 -9.97
C THR A 221 5.03 -10.36 -10.71
N SER A 222 6.14 -10.70 -11.38
CA SER A 222 6.93 -9.74 -12.15
C SER A 222 6.09 -9.01 -13.21
N TRP A 223 5.33 -9.74 -14.00
CA TRP A 223 4.51 -9.13 -15.05
C TRP A 223 3.33 -8.32 -14.52
N PHE A 224 2.62 -8.87 -13.55
CA PHE A 224 1.40 -8.24 -13.05
C PHE A 224 1.68 -7.01 -12.18
N PHE A 225 2.77 -7.05 -11.40
CA PHE A 225 3.15 -6.00 -10.46
C PHE A 225 4.36 -5.19 -10.92
N ILE A 226 4.68 -5.15 -12.22
CA ILE A 226 5.77 -4.35 -12.81
C ILE A 226 7.09 -4.47 -12.02
N GLU A 227 7.57 -5.70 -11.82
CA GLU A 227 8.83 -6.05 -11.14
C GLU A 227 8.92 -5.60 -9.67
N ILE A 228 7.84 -5.15 -9.02
CA ILE A 228 7.86 -4.73 -7.62
C ILE A 228 8.35 -5.84 -6.68
N GLY A 229 8.29 -7.10 -7.11
CA GLY A 229 8.84 -8.23 -6.36
C GLY A 229 10.36 -8.25 -6.24
N ARG A 230 11.09 -7.37 -6.93
CA ARG A 230 12.55 -7.19 -6.81
C ARG A 230 12.89 -6.08 -5.83
N GLN A 231 12.33 -6.18 -4.63
CA GLN A 231 12.40 -5.15 -3.59
C GLN A 231 13.81 -4.87 -3.12
N ALA A 232 14.68 -5.89 -3.05
CA ALA A 232 16.04 -5.70 -2.59
C ALA A 232 16.83 -4.76 -3.49
N ASP A 233 16.72 -4.93 -4.80
CA ASP A 233 17.37 -4.06 -5.77
C ASP A 233 16.70 -2.68 -5.85
N HIS A 234 15.36 -2.63 -5.70
CA HIS A 234 14.60 -1.38 -5.62
C HIS A 234 15.04 -0.52 -4.42
N HIS A 235 15.22 -1.11 -3.25
CA HIS A 235 15.67 -0.36 -2.06
C HIS A 235 17.12 0.06 -2.10
N ASP A 236 17.98 -0.73 -2.75
CA ASP A 236 19.39 -0.39 -2.94
C ASP A 236 19.57 0.73 -3.99
N ARG A 237 18.78 0.69 -5.04
CA ARG A 237 18.85 1.60 -6.19
C ARG A 237 17.52 2.34 -6.45
N GLY A 238 16.94 2.97 -5.45
CA GLY A 238 15.57 3.52 -5.45
C GLY A 238 15.19 4.48 -6.59
N GLU A 239 16.15 5.03 -7.34
CA GLU A 239 15.89 5.84 -8.53
C GLU A 239 15.92 5.01 -9.85
N THR A 240 16.20 3.69 -9.77
CA THR A 240 16.25 2.78 -10.93
C THR A 240 14.85 2.42 -11.37
N HIS A 241 14.60 2.44 -12.66
CA HIS A 241 13.29 2.09 -13.20
C HIS A 241 12.98 0.59 -13.06
N PHE A 242 11.72 0.23 -12.88
CA PHE A 242 11.28 -1.15 -12.65
C PHE A 242 11.79 -2.16 -13.71
N TRP A 243 11.96 -1.74 -14.97
CA TRP A 243 12.46 -2.61 -16.06
C TRP A 243 13.98 -2.83 -16.04
N GLU A 244 14.70 -2.11 -15.17
CA GLU A 244 16.14 -2.23 -14.96
C GLU A 244 16.49 -2.97 -13.66
N LEU A 245 15.47 -3.33 -12.87
CA LEU A 245 15.67 -4.04 -11.61
C LEU A 245 16.16 -5.48 -11.86
N GLU A 246 17.12 -5.92 -11.03
CA GLU A 246 17.78 -7.20 -11.14
C GLU A 246 17.48 -8.11 -9.94
N ASN A 247 17.67 -9.41 -10.13
CA ASN A 247 17.64 -10.36 -9.03
C ASN A 247 19.02 -10.40 -8.36
N VAL A 248 19.12 -9.79 -7.19
CA VAL A 248 20.37 -9.68 -6.42
C VAL A 248 20.61 -10.82 -5.42
N GLY A 249 19.81 -11.86 -5.48
CA GLY A 249 19.96 -13.03 -4.59
C GLY A 249 19.42 -12.82 -3.17
N ALA A 250 18.47 -11.92 -3.02
CA ALA A 250 17.79 -11.64 -1.76
C ALA A 250 17.00 -12.85 -1.21
N PRO A 251 16.66 -12.85 0.08
CA PRO A 251 15.73 -13.81 0.64
C PRO A 251 14.43 -13.85 -0.16
N ASN A 252 13.86 -15.03 -0.39
CA ASN A 252 12.73 -15.20 -1.29
C ASN A 252 11.48 -15.71 -0.55
N THR A 253 10.31 -15.15 -0.90
CA THR A 253 9.02 -15.56 -0.33
C THR A 253 8.62 -17.00 -0.70
N GLY A 254 9.08 -17.50 -1.83
CA GLY A 254 8.83 -18.86 -2.33
C GLY A 254 7.63 -18.99 -3.27
N TRP A 255 6.50 -18.36 -2.98
CA TRP A 255 5.31 -18.32 -3.82
C TRP A 255 5.04 -16.91 -4.32
N GLY A 256 4.34 -16.78 -5.46
CA GLY A 256 3.93 -15.47 -5.99
C GLY A 256 3.03 -14.68 -5.04
N TYR A 257 2.98 -13.37 -5.22
CA TYR A 257 2.31 -12.44 -4.30
C TYR A 257 0.84 -12.76 -4.05
N PHE A 258 0.07 -13.22 -5.03
CA PHE A 258 -1.31 -13.62 -4.81
C PHE A 258 -1.45 -14.77 -3.80
N THR A 259 -0.57 -15.78 -3.90
CA THR A 259 -0.55 -16.89 -2.93
C THR A 259 -0.09 -16.40 -1.56
N MET A 260 0.96 -15.58 -1.52
CA MET A 260 1.48 -15.01 -0.27
C MET A 260 0.41 -14.14 0.42
N PHE A 261 -0.29 -13.31 -0.35
CA PHE A 261 -1.39 -12.50 0.15
C PHE A 261 -2.51 -13.38 0.74
N ALA A 262 -2.95 -14.41 0.01
CA ALA A 262 -3.96 -15.35 0.50
C ALA A 262 -3.54 -16.04 1.82
N LEU A 263 -2.26 -16.42 1.95
CA LEU A 263 -1.72 -16.97 3.19
C LEU A 263 -1.72 -15.94 4.33
N ALA A 264 -1.36 -14.69 4.04
CA ALA A 264 -1.30 -13.61 5.02
C ALA A 264 -2.67 -13.22 5.57
N LEU A 265 -3.74 -13.37 4.79
CA LEU A 265 -5.13 -13.17 5.25
C LEU A 265 -5.54 -14.17 6.36
N VAL A 266 -4.81 -15.27 6.54
CA VAL A 266 -5.04 -16.24 7.60
C VAL A 266 -3.79 -16.30 8.50
N PRO A 267 -3.68 -15.41 9.53
CA PRO A 267 -2.46 -15.22 10.30
C PRO A 267 -1.81 -16.50 10.87
N PRO A 268 -2.56 -17.50 11.39
CA PRO A 268 -1.93 -18.74 11.84
C PRO A 268 -1.21 -19.50 10.72
N ILE A 269 -1.76 -19.50 9.51
CA ILE A 269 -1.15 -20.16 8.34
C ILE A 269 0.07 -19.36 7.89
N TRP A 270 -0.02 -18.03 7.85
CA TRP A 270 1.10 -17.15 7.53
C TRP A 270 2.27 -17.33 8.47
N HIS A 271 2.04 -17.28 9.78
CA HIS A 271 3.10 -17.43 10.78
C HIS A 271 3.74 -18.83 10.72
N TRP A 272 2.94 -19.86 10.50
CA TRP A 272 3.47 -21.21 10.29
C TRP A 272 4.35 -21.29 9.03
N TYR A 273 3.88 -20.72 7.91
CA TYR A 273 4.60 -20.70 6.65
C TYR A 273 5.92 -19.91 6.74
N MET A 274 5.89 -18.73 7.35
CA MET A 274 7.05 -17.85 7.44
C MET A 274 8.07 -18.28 8.48
N ARG A 275 7.70 -19.10 9.47
CA ARG A 275 8.62 -19.60 10.52
C ARG A 275 9.89 -20.23 9.94
N LYS A 276 9.75 -21.10 8.95
CA LYS A 276 10.90 -21.78 8.31
C LYS A 276 11.75 -20.79 7.50
N ARG A 277 11.12 -19.80 6.88
CA ARG A 277 11.82 -18.79 6.08
C ARG A 277 12.60 -17.83 6.96
N LEU A 278 12.00 -17.39 8.05
CA LEU A 278 12.67 -16.56 9.04
C LEU A 278 13.85 -17.29 9.70
N ALA A 279 13.70 -18.56 10.05
CA ALA A 279 14.82 -19.36 10.56
C ALA A 279 15.97 -19.52 9.52
N THR A 280 15.62 -19.60 8.23
CA THR A 280 16.63 -19.60 7.16
C THR A 280 17.28 -18.21 7.05
N TRP A 281 16.52 -17.14 7.18
CA TRP A 281 17.04 -15.78 7.18
C TRP A 281 18.00 -15.56 8.36
N ASP A 282 17.62 -15.95 9.57
CA ASP A 282 18.45 -15.86 10.76
C ASP A 282 19.82 -16.54 10.63
N THR A 283 19.87 -17.67 9.86
CA THR A 283 21.11 -18.45 9.72
C THR A 283 21.94 -18.07 8.50
N LYS A 284 21.35 -17.55 7.44
CA LYS A 284 22.02 -17.33 6.15
C LYS A 284 22.22 -15.86 5.78
N PHE A 285 21.36 -14.99 6.24
CA PHE A 285 21.31 -13.59 5.81
C PHE A 285 21.53 -12.60 6.97
N ALA A 286 20.96 -12.88 8.14
CA ALA A 286 21.05 -11.97 9.28
C ALA A 286 22.47 -11.81 9.80
N THR A 287 22.79 -10.60 10.26
CA THR A 287 24.00 -10.40 11.08
C THR A 287 23.79 -10.97 12.48
N ALA A 288 24.86 -11.33 13.20
CA ALA A 288 24.77 -11.81 14.58
C ALA A 288 24.08 -10.78 15.50
N GLU A 289 24.29 -9.50 15.24
CA GLU A 289 23.67 -8.40 15.96
C GLU A 289 22.15 -8.33 15.70
N ALA A 290 21.69 -8.46 14.43
CA ALA A 290 20.28 -8.51 14.09
C ALA A 290 19.57 -9.72 14.73
N VAL A 291 20.22 -10.88 14.79
CA VAL A 291 19.69 -12.08 15.48
C VAL A 291 19.55 -11.82 16.98
N SER A 292 20.56 -11.25 17.60
CA SER A 292 20.52 -10.89 19.04
C SER A 292 19.37 -9.92 19.35
N TYR A 293 19.20 -8.91 18.51
CA TYR A 293 18.11 -7.94 18.64
C TYR A 293 16.71 -8.58 18.50
N THR A 294 16.56 -9.55 17.58
CA THR A 294 15.32 -10.31 17.44
C THR A 294 14.95 -11.09 18.71
N HIS A 295 15.95 -11.70 19.35
CA HIS A 295 15.74 -12.46 20.58
C HIS A 295 15.37 -11.56 21.77
N LEU A 296 16.01 -10.41 21.93
CA LEU A 296 15.67 -9.44 22.97
C LEU A 296 14.21 -8.97 22.86
N ARG A 297 13.74 -8.65 21.67
CA ARG A 297 12.35 -8.22 21.43
C ARG A 297 11.31 -9.33 21.64
N ALA A 298 11.64 -10.56 21.35
CA ALA A 298 10.74 -11.68 21.62
C ALA A 298 10.47 -11.79 23.15
N HIS A 299 11.48 -11.55 23.98
CA HIS A 299 11.34 -11.55 25.43
C HIS A 299 10.57 -10.34 25.98
N GLU A 300 10.71 -9.15 25.37
CA GLU A 300 9.94 -7.97 25.76
C GLU A 300 8.43 -8.15 25.46
N THR A 301 8.10 -8.70 24.30
CA THR A 301 6.69 -8.97 23.93
C THR A 301 6.05 -10.06 24.80
N GLU A 302 6.80 -11.05 25.25
CA GLU A 302 6.30 -12.05 26.22
C GLU A 302 6.10 -11.44 27.61
N ALA A 303 6.97 -10.51 28.03
CA ALA A 303 6.84 -9.82 29.32
C ALA A 303 5.64 -8.86 29.36
N ASP A 304 5.35 -8.17 28.25
CA ASP A 304 4.19 -7.27 28.12
C ASP A 304 2.84 -8.01 28.06
N LEU A 305 2.84 -9.31 27.74
CA LEU A 305 1.64 -10.16 27.74
C LEU A 305 1.34 -10.76 29.12
N VAL A 306 2.25 -10.64 30.10
CA VAL A 306 2.12 -11.19 31.45
C VAL A 306 1.76 -10.12 32.50
N CYS A 307 1.75 -8.84 32.12
CA CYS A 307 1.26 -7.70 32.89
C CYS A 307 -0.10 -7.24 32.37
#